data_9567bedc9be6b3038a7fd56d9f606303
#
_entry.id   9567bedc9be6b3038a7fd56d9f606303
#
_cell.length_a   1.000
_cell.length_b   1.000
_cell.length_c   1.000
_cell.angle_alpha   90.00
_cell.angle_beta   90.00
_cell.angle_gamma   90.00
#
_symmetry.space_group_name_H-M   'P 1'
#
loop_
_entity.id
_entity.type
_entity.pdbx_description
1 polymer ?
#
loop_
_entity_poly.entity_id
_entity_poly.type
_entity_poly.pdbx_seq_one_letter_code
_entity_poly.pdbx_strand_id
1 'polypeptide(L)'
;MQGKEFEEKNAGRWAAYEQSLEVLEKGGLGLDVSTIPSMFREVCTDLALARHRMYGMPMNERLNDLVIRGHKMIHRRAGGTWERVLKFVVADFPTTVRKEWRLLVVATLSFILPLLGMMLAGFYWVDFTWVQAVLGPDQMEQVDMMYGHNADQISSLRDEYGSNFMMFCFYIMNNIGIDFRIYAGGILACLGTLFFLFYNGVFFGAFIAYIHKACDTELFYSFVAGHSSFELIAMVIAGMAGLRVGMGLLHPGRQSRARSLLDAGKKSLPLIYGAAGMTLIAAGIEGFWSAQPLPPHVKYTVGITLWVLLVLYFAFAGLGSQRRGHMGKEDYAA
;
A
#
# COMPACT_ATOMS: atom_id res chain seq x y z
N MET A 1 20.64 49.13 20.22
CA MET A 1 21.25 47.97 20.91
C MET A 1 22.35 47.44 19.98
N GLN A 2 23.61 47.48 20.39
CA GLN A 2 24.69 46.92 19.57
C GLN A 2 24.59 45.40 19.57
N GLY A 3 25.08 44.73 18.53
CA GLY A 3 24.94 43.27 18.38
C GLY A 3 25.46 42.47 19.59
N LYS A 4 26.57 42.92 20.21
CA LYS A 4 27.14 42.29 21.40
C LYS A 4 26.19 42.37 22.63
N GLU A 5 25.53 43.48 22.86
CA GLU A 5 24.57 43.66 23.96
C GLU A 5 23.32 42.77 23.77
N PHE A 6 22.91 42.57 22.52
CA PHE A 6 21.82 41.64 22.19
C PHE A 6 22.22 40.17 22.44
N GLU A 7 23.43 39.79 22.08
CA GLU A 7 23.99 38.45 22.34
C GLU A 7 24.11 38.18 23.84
N GLU A 8 24.73 39.07 24.61
CA GLU A 8 24.90 38.95 26.07
C GLU A 8 23.55 38.78 26.78
N LYS A 9 22.54 39.56 26.37
CA LYS A 9 21.20 39.47 26.95
C LYS A 9 20.49 38.14 26.70
N ASN A 10 20.73 37.50 25.56
CA ASN A 10 19.99 36.32 25.13
C ASN A 10 20.81 35.02 25.17
N ALA A 11 22.15 35.12 25.42
CA ALA A 11 23.06 33.97 25.40
C ALA A 11 22.63 32.82 26.31
N GLY A 12 22.19 33.15 27.54
CA GLY A 12 21.71 32.13 28.49
C GLY A 12 20.49 31.35 28.00
N ARG A 13 19.56 32.04 27.33
CA ARG A 13 18.36 31.44 26.78
C ARG A 13 18.71 30.54 25.59
N TRP A 14 19.60 30.98 24.71
CA TRP A 14 20.07 30.19 23.59
C TRP A 14 20.82 28.94 24.02
N ALA A 15 21.70 29.07 25.07
CA ALA A 15 22.41 27.93 25.64
C ALA A 15 21.46 26.89 26.27
N ALA A 16 20.45 27.35 27.01
CA ALA A 16 19.42 26.45 27.56
C ALA A 16 18.63 25.70 26.48
N TYR A 17 18.30 26.40 25.41
CA TYR A 17 17.63 25.78 24.26
C TYR A 17 18.54 24.78 23.53
N GLU A 18 19.80 25.12 23.30
CA GLU A 18 20.81 24.26 22.69
C GLU A 18 21.02 22.99 23.52
N GLN A 19 21.14 23.09 24.82
CA GLN A 19 21.24 21.95 25.74
C GLN A 19 19.98 21.05 25.65
N SER A 20 18.80 21.66 25.58
CA SER A 20 17.55 20.92 25.43
C SER A 20 17.49 20.14 24.10
N LEU A 21 17.96 20.75 23.00
CA LEU A 21 18.07 20.08 21.71
C LEU A 21 19.05 18.91 21.75
N GLU A 22 20.23 19.08 22.38
CA GLU A 22 21.22 17.99 22.48
C GLU A 22 20.70 16.78 23.25
N VAL A 23 19.95 17.00 24.35
CA VAL A 23 19.32 15.89 25.09
C VAL A 23 18.30 15.16 24.25
N LEU A 24 17.46 15.90 23.51
CA LEU A 24 16.46 15.31 22.61
C LEU A 24 17.09 14.57 21.41
N GLU A 25 18.17 15.10 20.85
CA GLU A 25 18.92 14.47 19.74
C GLU A 25 19.52 13.13 20.16
N LYS A 26 19.99 13.03 21.40
CA LYS A 26 20.54 11.80 22.03
C LYS A 26 19.45 10.83 22.52
N GLY A 27 18.16 11.15 22.36
CA GLY A 27 17.05 10.29 22.79
C GLY A 27 16.81 10.27 24.30
N GLY A 28 17.29 11.30 25.04
CA GLY A 28 17.14 11.41 26.48
C GLY A 28 15.68 11.56 26.93
N LEU A 29 15.23 10.69 27.84
CA LEU A 29 13.96 10.76 28.54
C LEU A 29 14.14 11.60 29.79
N GLY A 30 13.44 12.73 29.93
CA GLY A 30 13.49 13.53 31.18
C GLY A 30 13.35 15.05 31.01
N LEU A 31 13.23 15.55 29.80
CA LEU A 31 12.93 16.95 29.52
C LEU A 31 11.44 17.21 29.42
N ASP A 32 10.99 18.32 29.98
CA ASP A 32 9.63 18.81 29.72
C ASP A 32 9.53 19.30 28.26
N VAL A 33 9.09 18.39 27.39
CA VAL A 33 8.94 18.62 25.94
C VAL A 33 7.93 19.74 25.64
N SER A 34 7.08 20.09 26.60
CA SER A 34 6.05 21.14 26.44
C SER A 34 6.65 22.54 26.27
N THR A 35 7.87 22.80 26.80
CA THR A 35 8.57 24.09 26.72
C THR A 35 9.29 24.30 25.37
N ILE A 36 9.62 23.23 24.63
CA ILE A 36 10.41 23.32 23.40
C ILE A 36 9.76 24.19 22.31
N PRO A 37 8.42 24.10 22.04
CA PRO A 37 7.79 24.95 21.04
C PRO A 37 7.83 26.45 21.38
N SER A 38 7.84 26.83 22.68
CA SER A 38 7.97 28.23 23.09
C SER A 38 9.40 28.74 22.89
N MET A 39 10.39 27.97 23.30
CA MET A 39 11.81 28.30 23.11
C MET A 39 12.16 28.40 21.62
N PHE A 40 11.65 27.49 20.78
CA PHE A 40 11.81 27.55 19.33
C PHE A 40 11.29 28.85 18.73
N ARG A 41 10.07 29.26 19.11
CA ARG A 41 9.49 30.52 18.61
C ARG A 41 10.32 31.75 19.02
N GLU A 42 10.86 31.75 20.24
CA GLU A 42 11.71 32.82 20.70
C GLU A 42 13.00 32.90 19.88
N VAL A 43 13.68 31.76 19.64
CA VAL A 43 14.90 31.74 18.82
C VAL A 43 14.62 32.13 17.37
N CYS A 44 13.45 31.75 16.79
CA CYS A 44 13.03 32.21 15.47
C CYS A 44 12.85 33.74 15.42
N THR A 45 12.27 34.31 16.47
CA THR A 45 12.12 35.78 16.61
C THR A 45 13.46 36.48 16.72
N ASP A 46 14.38 35.93 17.52
CA ASP A 46 15.74 36.46 17.69
C ASP A 46 16.52 36.41 16.37
N LEU A 47 16.41 35.32 15.60
CA LEU A 47 17.01 35.22 14.27
C LEU A 47 16.46 36.25 13.30
N ALA A 48 15.14 36.43 13.28
CA ALA A 48 14.49 37.43 12.43
C ALA A 48 14.98 38.85 12.78
N LEU A 49 15.08 39.15 14.07
CA LEU A 49 15.56 40.44 14.57
C LEU A 49 17.04 40.65 14.24
N ALA A 50 17.90 39.64 14.43
CA ALA A 50 19.34 39.69 14.13
C ALA A 50 19.56 39.94 12.63
N ARG A 51 18.79 39.30 11.74
CA ARG A 51 18.83 39.51 10.30
C ARG A 51 18.34 40.92 9.93
N HIS A 52 17.24 41.35 10.51
CA HIS A 52 16.69 42.70 10.20
C HIS A 52 17.66 43.82 10.61
N ARG A 53 18.35 43.66 11.73
CA ARG A 53 19.31 44.63 12.25
C ARG A 53 20.73 44.45 11.72
N MET A 54 20.93 43.50 10.77
CA MET A 54 22.21 43.17 10.15
C MET A 54 23.33 42.89 11.16
N TYR A 55 23.03 42.14 12.24
CA TYR A 55 24.04 41.72 13.19
C TYR A 55 25.05 40.76 12.54
N GLY A 56 26.23 40.58 13.18
CA GLY A 56 27.35 39.85 12.59
C GLY A 56 27.01 38.42 12.13
N MET A 57 27.70 37.94 11.10
CA MET A 57 27.53 36.62 10.53
C MET A 57 27.57 35.48 11.54
N PRO A 58 28.53 35.45 12.53
CA PRO A 58 28.59 34.32 13.46
C PRO A 58 27.35 34.14 14.31
N MET A 59 26.71 35.23 14.74
CA MET A 59 25.44 35.19 15.49
C MET A 59 24.30 34.68 14.62
N ASN A 60 24.20 35.15 13.40
CA ASN A 60 23.16 34.72 12.47
C ASN A 60 23.29 33.25 12.14
N GLU A 61 24.49 32.73 11.94
CA GLU A 61 24.77 31.32 11.68
C GLU A 61 24.39 30.44 12.87
N ARG A 62 24.79 30.82 14.07
CA ARG A 62 24.44 30.12 15.31
C ARG A 62 22.93 30.05 15.51
N LEU A 63 22.21 31.16 15.39
CA LEU A 63 20.76 31.19 15.53
C LEU A 63 20.05 30.38 14.42
N ASN A 64 20.57 30.44 13.20
CA ASN A 64 20.05 29.67 12.09
C ASN A 64 20.23 28.16 12.31
N ASP A 65 21.37 27.71 12.85
CA ASP A 65 21.59 26.30 13.23
C ASP A 65 20.59 25.85 14.31
N LEU A 66 20.42 26.64 15.37
CA LEU A 66 19.44 26.36 16.42
C LEU A 66 18.00 26.25 15.86
N VAL A 67 17.62 27.11 14.92
CA VAL A 67 16.31 27.07 14.25
C VAL A 67 16.19 25.81 13.40
N ILE A 68 17.20 25.42 12.62
CA ILE A 68 17.17 24.22 11.79
C ILE A 68 17.07 22.96 12.67
N ARG A 69 17.87 22.87 13.72
CA ARG A 69 17.85 21.74 14.68
C ARG A 69 16.48 21.64 15.37
N GLY A 70 15.98 22.76 15.88
CA GLY A 70 14.68 22.83 16.53
C GLY A 70 13.53 22.46 15.60
N HIS A 71 13.56 22.94 14.36
CA HIS A 71 12.57 22.57 13.34
C HIS A 71 12.56 21.06 13.09
N LYS A 72 13.74 20.44 12.96
CA LYS A 72 13.86 18.98 12.80
C LYS A 72 13.26 18.23 13.99
N MET A 73 13.48 18.72 15.22
CA MET A 73 12.96 18.08 16.43
C MET A 73 11.45 18.22 16.59
N ILE A 74 10.90 19.42 16.40
CA ILE A 74 9.46 19.67 16.49
C ILE A 74 8.69 18.91 15.41
N HIS A 75 9.28 18.77 14.21
CA HIS A 75 8.69 18.04 13.09
C HIS A 75 9.13 16.57 13.02
N ARG A 76 10.01 16.12 13.93
CA ARG A 76 10.33 14.70 14.08
C ARG A 76 9.07 14.01 14.60
N ARG A 77 8.33 13.36 13.68
CA ARG A 77 7.14 12.60 14.05
C ARG A 77 7.52 11.61 15.13
N ALA A 78 6.88 11.73 16.30
CA ALA A 78 6.98 10.75 17.37
C ALA A 78 6.60 9.38 16.81
N GLY A 79 7.44 8.38 17.04
CA GLY A 79 7.26 7.01 16.59
C GLY A 79 8.35 6.52 15.62
N GLY A 80 8.95 5.38 15.96
CA GLY A 80 9.92 4.68 15.12
C GLY A 80 9.31 4.25 13.77
N THR A 81 10.14 3.87 12.82
CA THR A 81 9.67 3.39 11.51
C THR A 81 8.70 2.23 11.67
N TRP A 82 8.94 1.34 12.65
CA TRP A 82 8.08 0.21 12.95
C TRP A 82 6.69 0.62 13.46
N GLU A 83 6.60 1.59 14.35
CA GLU A 83 5.31 2.10 14.84
C GLU A 83 4.46 2.71 13.71
N ARG A 84 5.10 3.38 12.76
CA ARG A 84 4.43 3.91 11.57
C ARG A 84 3.91 2.80 10.66
N VAL A 85 4.70 1.75 10.44
CA VAL A 85 4.28 0.58 9.66
C VAL A 85 3.12 -0.12 10.36
N LEU A 86 3.24 -0.36 11.67
CA LEU A 86 2.17 -1.00 12.44
C LEU A 86 0.88 -0.17 12.42
N LYS A 87 0.96 1.14 12.63
CA LYS A 87 -0.19 2.04 12.53
C LYS A 87 -0.81 2.01 11.13
N PHE A 88 0.02 2.02 10.10
CA PHE A 88 -0.44 1.90 8.72
C PHE A 88 -1.24 0.62 8.50
N VAL A 89 -0.68 -0.53 8.87
CA VAL A 89 -1.33 -1.83 8.68
C VAL A 89 -2.60 -1.95 9.53
N VAL A 90 -2.53 -1.59 10.82
CA VAL A 90 -3.66 -1.85 11.73
C VAL A 90 -4.80 -0.83 11.58
N ALA A 91 -4.51 0.41 11.16
CA ALA A 91 -5.50 1.47 11.17
C ALA A 91 -5.65 2.23 9.85
N ASP A 92 -4.57 2.76 9.30
CA ASP A 92 -4.66 3.74 8.21
C ASP A 92 -5.10 3.07 6.90
N PHE A 93 -4.56 1.91 6.56
CA PHE A 93 -4.86 1.18 5.34
C PHE A 93 -6.33 0.67 5.29
N PRO A 94 -6.82 -0.13 6.26
CA PRO A 94 -8.20 -0.62 6.21
C PRO A 94 -9.22 0.51 6.30
N THR A 95 -8.90 1.58 7.03
CA THR A 95 -9.74 2.77 7.09
C THR A 95 -9.83 3.49 5.74
N THR A 96 -8.71 3.57 5.00
CA THR A 96 -8.68 4.19 3.68
C THR A 96 -9.50 3.38 2.67
N VAL A 97 -9.39 2.05 2.70
CA VAL A 97 -10.22 1.16 1.87
C VAL A 97 -11.71 1.38 2.14
N ARG A 98 -12.13 1.41 3.40
CA ARG A 98 -13.55 1.66 3.76
C ARG A 98 -14.04 3.05 3.36
N LYS A 99 -13.21 4.09 3.49
CA LYS A 99 -13.58 5.46 3.08
C LYS A 99 -13.85 5.57 1.59
N GLU A 100 -13.14 4.83 0.78
CA GLU A 100 -13.25 4.83 -0.67
C GLU A 100 -14.14 3.67 -1.18
N TRP A 101 -15.10 3.20 -0.39
CA TRP A 101 -15.94 2.03 -0.66
C TRP A 101 -16.60 2.04 -2.05
N ARG A 102 -16.93 3.23 -2.59
CA ARG A 102 -17.53 3.35 -3.93
C ARG A 102 -16.54 2.89 -5.01
N LEU A 103 -15.27 3.26 -4.87
CA LEU A 103 -14.22 2.84 -5.78
C LEU A 103 -13.93 1.34 -5.60
N LEU A 104 -14.03 0.82 -4.38
CA LEU A 104 -13.93 -0.61 -4.10
C LEU A 104 -15.01 -1.39 -4.86
N VAL A 105 -16.27 -0.96 -4.79
CA VAL A 105 -17.38 -1.61 -5.50
C VAL A 105 -17.16 -1.57 -7.02
N VAL A 106 -16.79 -0.42 -7.58
CA VAL A 106 -16.54 -0.30 -9.03
C VAL A 106 -15.39 -1.22 -9.45
N ALA A 107 -14.26 -1.22 -8.72
CA ALA A 107 -13.12 -2.09 -9.03
C ALA A 107 -13.50 -3.57 -8.93
N THR A 108 -14.21 -3.96 -7.85
CA THR A 108 -14.67 -5.35 -7.65
C THR A 108 -15.58 -5.80 -8.79
N LEU A 109 -16.58 -5.01 -9.14
CA LEU A 109 -17.52 -5.36 -10.23
C LEU A 109 -16.80 -5.43 -11.59
N SER A 110 -15.86 -4.50 -11.85
CA SER A 110 -15.08 -4.49 -13.10
C SER A 110 -14.20 -5.74 -13.27
N PHE A 111 -13.82 -6.39 -12.18
CA PHE A 111 -13.05 -7.63 -12.20
C PHE A 111 -13.96 -8.87 -12.13
N ILE A 112 -14.89 -8.92 -11.16
CA ILE A 112 -15.70 -10.12 -10.86
C ILE A 112 -16.73 -10.42 -11.96
N LEU A 113 -17.38 -9.38 -12.51
CA LEU A 113 -18.40 -9.63 -13.56
C LEU A 113 -17.83 -10.30 -14.81
N PRO A 114 -16.71 -9.81 -15.42
CA PRO A 114 -16.10 -10.50 -16.55
C PRO A 114 -15.54 -11.87 -16.17
N LEU A 115 -14.97 -12.04 -14.95
CA LEU A 115 -14.52 -13.34 -14.48
C LEU A 115 -15.66 -14.36 -14.45
N LEU A 116 -16.76 -14.03 -13.78
CA LEU A 116 -17.93 -14.92 -13.71
C LEU A 116 -18.57 -15.14 -15.09
N GLY A 117 -18.65 -14.09 -15.91
CA GLY A 117 -19.18 -14.19 -17.27
C GLY A 117 -18.39 -15.18 -18.12
N MET A 118 -17.05 -15.06 -18.10
CA MET A 118 -16.17 -15.96 -18.85
C MET A 118 -16.18 -17.39 -18.30
N MET A 119 -16.15 -17.53 -16.98
CA MET A 119 -16.22 -18.83 -16.32
C MET A 119 -17.52 -19.56 -16.65
N LEU A 120 -18.67 -18.88 -16.51
CA LEU A 120 -19.97 -19.46 -16.84
C LEU A 120 -20.10 -19.78 -18.34
N ALA A 121 -19.64 -18.88 -19.20
CA ALA A 121 -19.62 -19.16 -20.63
C ALA A 121 -18.78 -20.40 -20.95
N GLY A 122 -17.61 -20.59 -20.30
CA GLY A 122 -16.79 -21.79 -20.48
C GLY A 122 -17.42 -23.07 -19.97
N PHE A 123 -18.26 -23.00 -18.93
CA PHE A 123 -18.95 -24.19 -18.44
C PHE A 123 -20.14 -24.62 -19.28
N TYR A 124 -20.91 -23.66 -19.78
CA TYR A 124 -22.18 -23.95 -20.46
C TYR A 124 -22.10 -23.94 -21.97
N TRP A 125 -21.10 -23.28 -22.59
CA TRP A 125 -20.95 -23.22 -24.02
C TRP A 125 -20.15 -24.42 -24.54
N VAL A 126 -20.66 -25.05 -25.60
CA VAL A 126 -20.03 -26.24 -26.22
C VAL A 126 -18.76 -25.87 -26.98
N ASP A 127 -18.76 -24.71 -27.61
CA ASP A 127 -17.61 -24.19 -28.36
C ASP A 127 -16.58 -23.52 -27.41
N PHE A 128 -15.40 -24.12 -27.36
CA PHE A 128 -14.31 -23.69 -26.44
C PHE A 128 -13.26 -22.80 -27.13
N THR A 129 -13.46 -22.50 -28.39
CA THR A 129 -12.48 -21.77 -29.23
C THR A 129 -12.17 -20.39 -28.69
N TRP A 130 -13.13 -19.70 -28.09
CA TRP A 130 -12.92 -18.38 -27.48
C TRP A 130 -12.10 -18.42 -26.17
N VAL A 131 -12.17 -19.51 -25.38
CA VAL A 131 -11.28 -19.71 -24.23
C VAL A 131 -9.83 -19.86 -24.72
N GLN A 132 -9.66 -20.67 -25.80
CA GLN A 132 -8.35 -20.83 -26.44
C GLN A 132 -7.83 -19.52 -27.03
N ALA A 133 -8.71 -18.71 -27.61
CA ALA A 133 -8.35 -17.39 -28.13
C ALA A 133 -7.90 -16.40 -27.03
N VAL A 134 -8.46 -16.51 -25.82
CA VAL A 134 -8.09 -15.66 -24.69
C VAL A 134 -6.77 -16.10 -24.05
N LEU A 135 -6.58 -17.40 -23.83
CA LEU A 135 -5.38 -17.94 -23.18
C LEU A 135 -4.19 -18.02 -24.14
N GLY A 136 -4.44 -18.41 -25.40
CA GLY A 136 -3.40 -18.73 -26.36
C GLY A 136 -2.76 -20.11 -26.13
N PRO A 137 -2.09 -20.68 -27.16
CA PRO A 137 -1.53 -22.02 -27.09
C PRO A 137 -0.42 -22.17 -26.03
N ASP A 138 0.46 -21.19 -25.93
CA ASP A 138 1.60 -21.23 -25.01
C ASP A 138 1.14 -21.26 -23.54
N GLN A 139 0.11 -20.47 -23.21
CA GLN A 139 -0.44 -20.45 -21.86
C GLN A 139 -1.17 -21.74 -21.51
N MET A 140 -1.87 -22.32 -22.49
CA MET A 140 -2.55 -23.60 -22.32
C MET A 140 -1.55 -24.73 -22.08
N GLU A 141 -0.45 -24.77 -22.86
CA GLU A 141 0.64 -25.75 -22.66
C GLU A 141 1.27 -25.62 -21.25
N GLN A 142 1.51 -24.39 -20.78
CA GLN A 142 1.98 -24.16 -19.42
C GLN A 142 0.98 -24.66 -18.36
N VAL A 143 -0.31 -24.41 -18.56
CA VAL A 143 -1.36 -24.89 -17.64
C VAL A 143 -1.44 -26.41 -17.64
N ASP A 144 -1.36 -27.05 -18.80
CA ASP A 144 -1.36 -28.51 -18.92
C ASP A 144 -0.10 -29.14 -18.26
N MET A 145 1.06 -28.48 -18.40
CA MET A 145 2.27 -28.88 -17.67
C MET A 145 2.11 -28.75 -16.16
N MET A 146 1.40 -27.73 -15.67
CA MET A 146 1.24 -27.45 -14.23
C MET A 146 0.16 -28.28 -13.55
N TYR A 147 -0.97 -28.50 -14.23
CA TYR A 147 -2.21 -29.02 -13.65
C TYR A 147 -2.82 -30.19 -14.45
N GLY A 148 -2.16 -30.69 -15.49
CA GLY A 148 -2.63 -31.83 -16.27
C GLY A 148 -2.68 -33.13 -15.44
N HIS A 149 -3.43 -34.13 -15.92
CA HIS A 149 -3.69 -35.38 -15.21
C HIS A 149 -2.46 -36.27 -14.90
N ASN A 150 -1.28 -35.92 -15.42
CA ASN A 150 -0.02 -36.62 -15.17
C ASN A 150 0.83 -35.87 -14.11
N ALA A 151 0.30 -35.76 -12.92
CA ALA A 151 0.69 -34.85 -11.84
C ALA A 151 2.06 -35.12 -11.13
N ASP A 152 3.02 -35.74 -11.79
CA ASP A 152 4.42 -35.72 -11.30
C ASP A 152 5.09 -34.34 -11.45
N GLN A 153 4.32 -33.32 -11.78
CA GLN A 153 4.76 -32.10 -12.44
C GLN A 153 4.89 -30.86 -11.55
N ILE A 154 4.41 -30.87 -10.30
CA ILE A 154 4.77 -29.80 -9.35
C ILE A 154 6.27 -29.85 -9.04
N SER A 155 6.90 -31.02 -9.17
CA SER A 155 8.36 -31.17 -9.13
C SER A 155 9.04 -30.49 -10.33
N SER A 156 8.44 -30.50 -11.53
CA SER A 156 9.04 -29.93 -12.74
C SER A 156 9.14 -28.39 -12.69
N LEU A 157 8.19 -27.70 -12.08
CA LEU A 157 8.29 -26.25 -11.85
C LEU A 157 9.44 -25.91 -10.88
N ARG A 158 9.66 -26.73 -9.84
CA ARG A 158 10.82 -26.57 -8.97
C ARG A 158 12.13 -26.79 -9.72
N ASP A 159 12.15 -27.72 -10.65
CA ASP A 159 13.32 -28.02 -11.47
C ASP A 159 13.58 -26.92 -12.51
N GLU A 160 12.53 -26.32 -13.08
CA GLU A 160 12.63 -25.19 -14.04
C GLU A 160 13.15 -23.92 -13.36
N TYR A 161 12.62 -23.55 -12.20
CA TYR A 161 13.03 -22.34 -11.48
C TYR A 161 14.17 -22.57 -10.47
N GLY A 162 14.62 -23.79 -10.26
CA GLY A 162 15.78 -24.14 -9.45
C GLY A 162 15.65 -23.96 -7.93
N SER A 163 14.69 -23.14 -7.44
CA SER A 163 14.43 -22.96 -6.02
C SER A 163 13.12 -22.23 -5.70
N ASN A 164 12.58 -22.48 -4.50
CA ASN A 164 11.41 -21.76 -3.99
C ASN A 164 11.62 -20.23 -3.95
N PHE A 165 12.86 -19.78 -3.77
CA PHE A 165 13.20 -18.35 -3.76
C PHE A 165 13.08 -17.73 -5.15
N MET A 166 13.51 -18.42 -6.19
CA MET A 166 13.33 -17.94 -7.57
C MET A 166 11.87 -17.89 -7.97
N MET A 167 11.07 -18.90 -7.59
CA MET A 167 9.61 -18.85 -7.77
C MET A 167 8.97 -17.67 -7.03
N PHE A 168 9.35 -17.42 -5.79
CA PHE A 168 8.91 -16.26 -5.04
C PHE A 168 9.22 -14.94 -5.77
N CYS A 169 10.45 -14.79 -6.28
CA CYS A 169 10.84 -13.60 -7.07
C CYS A 169 10.02 -13.48 -8.35
N PHE A 170 9.76 -14.59 -9.04
CA PHE A 170 8.93 -14.62 -10.23
C PHE A 170 7.50 -14.14 -9.92
N TYR A 171 6.87 -14.66 -8.88
CA TYR A 171 5.53 -14.28 -8.46
C TYR A 171 5.45 -12.80 -8.05
N ILE A 172 6.46 -12.28 -7.34
CA ILE A 172 6.55 -10.84 -7.05
C ILE A 172 6.53 -10.04 -8.35
N MET A 173 7.41 -10.36 -9.29
CA MET A 173 7.51 -9.60 -10.55
C MET A 173 6.22 -9.67 -11.37
N ASN A 174 5.61 -10.85 -11.45
CA ASN A 174 4.38 -11.07 -12.21
C ASN A 174 3.20 -10.31 -11.57
N ASN A 175 2.91 -10.57 -10.29
CA ASN A 175 1.69 -10.12 -9.63
C ASN A 175 1.76 -8.63 -9.26
N ILE A 176 2.90 -8.14 -8.73
CA ILE A 176 3.11 -6.69 -8.53
C ILE A 176 3.11 -5.96 -9.88
N GLY A 177 3.64 -6.58 -10.95
CA GLY A 177 3.59 -6.02 -12.30
C GLY A 177 2.16 -5.86 -12.82
N ILE A 178 1.25 -6.80 -12.51
CA ILE A 178 -0.19 -6.69 -12.81
C ILE A 178 -0.81 -5.55 -12.01
N ASP A 179 -0.63 -5.53 -10.69
CA ASP A 179 -1.17 -4.48 -9.81
C ASP A 179 -0.72 -3.09 -10.26
N PHE A 180 0.55 -2.96 -10.64
CA PHE A 180 1.10 -1.68 -11.08
C PHE A 180 0.53 -1.22 -12.44
N ARG A 181 0.31 -2.14 -13.38
CA ARG A 181 -0.36 -1.84 -14.67
C ARG A 181 -1.79 -1.36 -14.45
N ILE A 182 -2.54 -2.03 -13.57
CA ILE A 182 -3.89 -1.64 -13.18
C ILE A 182 -3.89 -0.23 -12.56
N TYR A 183 -2.99 0.01 -11.60
CA TYR A 183 -2.85 1.31 -10.95
C TYR A 183 -2.46 2.42 -11.92
N ALA A 184 -1.42 2.21 -12.72
CA ALA A 184 -0.92 3.19 -13.68
C ALA A 184 -1.96 3.53 -14.76
N GLY A 185 -2.83 2.58 -15.12
CA GLY A 185 -3.95 2.79 -16.03
C GLY A 185 -4.90 3.90 -15.60
N GLY A 186 -4.91 4.27 -14.30
CA GLY A 186 -5.69 5.39 -13.78
C GLY A 186 -5.33 6.74 -14.40
N ILE A 187 -4.08 6.92 -14.85
CA ILE A 187 -3.63 8.14 -15.55
C ILE A 187 -4.45 8.40 -16.81
N LEU A 188 -5.00 7.37 -17.43
CA LEU A 188 -5.90 7.48 -18.58
C LEU A 188 -7.36 7.74 -18.15
N ALA A 189 -7.57 8.63 -17.18
CA ALA A 189 -8.89 9.03 -16.71
C ALA A 189 -9.80 7.83 -16.33
N CYS A 190 -9.28 6.91 -15.53
CA CYS A 190 -9.88 5.64 -15.10
C CYS A 190 -9.97 4.55 -16.18
N LEU A 191 -9.97 4.87 -17.48
CA LEU A 191 -10.23 3.90 -18.56
C LEU A 191 -9.20 2.76 -18.56
N GLY A 192 -7.92 3.07 -18.39
CA GLY A 192 -6.87 2.04 -18.35
C GLY A 192 -7.03 1.09 -17.16
N THR A 193 -7.38 1.60 -15.98
CA THR A 193 -7.64 0.76 -14.80
C THR A 193 -8.83 -0.17 -15.05
N LEU A 194 -9.95 0.36 -15.58
CA LEU A 194 -11.12 -0.45 -15.89
C LEU A 194 -10.81 -1.51 -16.96
N PHE A 195 -10.05 -1.14 -17.99
CA PHE A 195 -9.59 -2.07 -19.01
C PHE A 195 -8.75 -3.21 -18.42
N PHE A 196 -7.75 -2.90 -17.62
CA PHE A 196 -6.89 -3.94 -17.03
C PHE A 196 -7.63 -4.82 -16.02
N LEU A 197 -8.56 -4.27 -15.21
CA LEU A 197 -9.40 -5.08 -14.33
C LEU A 197 -10.31 -6.01 -15.14
N PHE A 198 -10.97 -5.49 -16.17
CA PHE A 198 -11.81 -6.27 -17.08
C PHE A 198 -11.00 -7.37 -17.76
N TYR A 199 -9.85 -7.04 -18.34
CA TYR A 199 -8.96 -7.98 -19.00
C TYR A 199 -8.53 -9.12 -18.06
N ASN A 200 -8.07 -8.79 -16.84
CA ASN A 200 -7.71 -9.80 -15.85
C ASN A 200 -8.92 -10.66 -15.45
N GLY A 201 -10.12 -10.07 -15.30
CA GLY A 201 -11.34 -10.83 -15.04
C GLY A 201 -11.65 -11.83 -16.14
N VAL A 202 -11.59 -11.39 -17.42
CA VAL A 202 -11.76 -12.27 -18.58
C VAL A 202 -10.73 -13.39 -18.59
N PHE A 203 -9.45 -13.06 -18.38
CA PHE A 203 -8.35 -14.01 -18.37
C PHE A 203 -8.52 -15.06 -17.28
N PHE A 204 -8.75 -14.64 -16.01
CA PHE A 204 -8.96 -15.57 -14.91
C PHE A 204 -10.21 -16.45 -15.09
N GLY A 205 -11.30 -15.88 -15.63
CA GLY A 205 -12.51 -16.65 -15.95
C GLY A 205 -12.27 -17.72 -17.01
N ALA A 206 -11.54 -17.39 -18.09
CA ALA A 206 -11.14 -18.34 -19.12
C ALA A 206 -10.19 -19.42 -18.57
N PHE A 207 -9.25 -19.02 -17.74
CA PHE A 207 -8.31 -19.92 -17.08
C PHE A 207 -9.02 -20.96 -16.19
N ILE A 208 -9.94 -20.51 -15.33
CA ILE A 208 -10.74 -21.41 -14.49
C ILE A 208 -11.60 -22.36 -15.35
N ALA A 209 -12.21 -21.85 -16.42
CA ALA A 209 -12.99 -22.68 -17.32
C ALA A 209 -12.14 -23.75 -18.00
N TYR A 210 -10.91 -23.41 -18.39
CA TYR A 210 -9.96 -24.38 -18.97
C TYR A 210 -9.56 -25.46 -17.97
N ILE A 211 -9.19 -25.08 -16.75
CA ILE A 211 -8.84 -26.02 -15.67
C ILE A 211 -9.96 -27.04 -15.44
N HIS A 212 -11.21 -26.60 -15.39
CA HIS A 212 -12.34 -27.51 -15.18
C HIS A 212 -12.57 -28.49 -16.31
N LYS A 213 -12.13 -28.18 -17.51
CA LYS A 213 -12.36 -28.99 -18.68
C LYS A 213 -11.20 -29.94 -19.03
N ALA A 214 -9.97 -29.53 -18.75
CA ALA A 214 -8.75 -30.18 -19.24
C ALA A 214 -7.83 -30.70 -18.15
N CYS A 215 -7.96 -30.23 -16.89
CA CYS A 215 -6.96 -30.43 -15.85
C CYS A 215 -7.53 -31.03 -14.56
N ASP A 216 -6.63 -31.33 -13.61
CA ASP A 216 -6.98 -31.73 -12.24
C ASP A 216 -7.41 -30.49 -11.41
N THR A 217 -8.71 -30.39 -11.18
CA THR A 217 -9.30 -29.27 -10.43
C THR A 217 -8.88 -29.26 -8.96
N GLU A 218 -8.69 -30.43 -8.33
CA GLU A 218 -8.28 -30.52 -6.93
C GLU A 218 -6.84 -29.98 -6.74
N LEU A 219 -5.95 -30.36 -7.66
CA LEU A 219 -4.57 -29.88 -7.67
C LEU A 219 -4.53 -28.36 -7.79
N PHE A 220 -5.26 -27.79 -8.75
CA PHE A 220 -5.33 -26.34 -8.96
C PHE A 220 -5.91 -25.62 -7.73
N TYR A 221 -7.11 -25.99 -7.28
CA TYR A 221 -7.76 -25.28 -6.18
C TYR A 221 -6.99 -25.41 -4.87
N SER A 222 -6.38 -26.57 -4.60
CA SER A 222 -5.53 -26.71 -3.43
C SER A 222 -4.29 -25.84 -3.49
N PHE A 223 -3.72 -25.63 -4.68
CA PHE A 223 -2.55 -24.77 -4.86
C PHE A 223 -2.91 -23.29 -4.62
N VAL A 224 -4.01 -22.80 -5.22
CA VAL A 224 -4.37 -21.39 -5.15
C VAL A 224 -5.06 -20.99 -3.84
N ALA A 225 -5.59 -21.95 -3.08
CA ALA A 225 -6.37 -21.69 -1.86
C ALA A 225 -5.63 -20.80 -0.86
N GLY A 226 -4.32 -21.03 -0.68
CA GLY A 226 -3.53 -20.34 0.36
C GLY A 226 -3.28 -18.86 0.07
N HIS A 227 -3.03 -18.47 -1.19
CA HIS A 227 -2.61 -17.12 -1.55
C HIS A 227 -3.71 -16.28 -2.21
N SER A 228 -4.73 -16.90 -2.79
CA SER A 228 -5.76 -16.22 -3.60
C SER A 228 -6.46 -15.05 -2.89
N SER A 229 -6.67 -15.14 -1.57
CA SER A 229 -7.31 -14.07 -0.81
C SER A 229 -6.49 -12.79 -0.78
N PHE A 230 -5.18 -12.90 -0.59
CA PHE A 230 -4.28 -11.75 -0.61
C PHE A 230 -4.12 -11.18 -2.01
N GLU A 231 -3.98 -12.04 -3.01
CA GLU A 231 -3.73 -11.65 -4.39
C GLU A 231 -4.94 -10.97 -5.03
N LEU A 232 -6.12 -11.60 -4.99
CA LEU A 232 -7.31 -11.05 -5.64
C LEU A 232 -7.80 -9.77 -4.95
N ILE A 233 -7.72 -9.69 -3.62
CA ILE A 233 -8.07 -8.46 -2.90
C ILE A 233 -7.04 -7.36 -3.21
N ALA A 234 -5.74 -7.68 -3.29
CA ALA A 234 -4.70 -6.71 -3.66
C ALA A 234 -4.95 -6.12 -5.05
N MET A 235 -5.25 -6.96 -6.04
CA MET A 235 -5.58 -6.54 -7.40
C MET A 235 -6.76 -5.57 -7.44
N VAL A 236 -7.84 -5.85 -6.70
CA VAL A 236 -9.00 -4.95 -6.59
C VAL A 236 -8.63 -3.64 -5.92
N ILE A 237 -7.80 -3.66 -4.86
CA ILE A 237 -7.33 -2.44 -4.18
C ILE A 237 -6.38 -1.63 -5.07
N ALA A 238 -5.53 -2.28 -5.88
CA ALA A 238 -4.73 -1.61 -6.91
C ALA A 238 -5.65 -0.90 -7.93
N GLY A 239 -6.77 -1.53 -8.30
CA GLY A 239 -7.84 -0.94 -9.08
C GLY A 239 -8.46 0.29 -8.42
N MET A 240 -8.80 0.21 -7.13
CA MET A 240 -9.26 1.38 -6.36
C MET A 240 -8.26 2.53 -6.43
N ALA A 241 -6.97 2.23 -6.23
CA ALA A 241 -5.91 3.22 -6.26
C ALA A 241 -5.82 3.89 -7.64
N GLY A 242 -5.90 3.11 -8.73
CA GLY A 242 -5.92 3.62 -10.09
C GLY A 242 -7.15 4.47 -10.39
N LEU A 243 -8.34 4.02 -10.00
CA LEU A 243 -9.58 4.81 -10.13
C LEU A 243 -9.49 6.11 -9.34
N ARG A 244 -8.88 6.10 -8.15
CA ARG A 244 -8.65 7.32 -7.36
C ARG A 244 -7.79 8.34 -8.10
N VAL A 245 -6.73 7.90 -8.78
CA VAL A 245 -5.88 8.74 -9.63
C VAL A 245 -6.69 9.31 -10.79
N GLY A 246 -7.42 8.46 -11.51
CA GLY A 246 -8.22 8.86 -12.67
C GLY A 246 -9.33 9.86 -12.32
N MET A 247 -9.97 9.71 -11.16
CA MET A 247 -10.95 10.67 -10.65
C MET A 247 -10.36 12.06 -10.43
N GLY A 248 -9.04 12.17 -10.14
CA GLY A 248 -8.35 13.46 -10.07
C GLY A 248 -8.34 14.21 -11.40
N LEU A 249 -8.34 13.51 -12.53
CA LEU A 249 -8.44 14.11 -13.86
C LEU A 249 -9.89 14.44 -14.27
N LEU A 250 -10.83 13.57 -13.90
CA LEU A 250 -12.23 13.69 -14.28
C LEU A 250 -12.95 14.80 -13.46
N HIS A 251 -12.60 14.93 -12.19
CA HIS A 251 -13.26 15.87 -11.27
C HIS A 251 -12.22 16.74 -10.53
N PRO A 252 -11.53 17.66 -11.23
CA PRO A 252 -10.49 18.50 -10.64
C PRO A 252 -11.04 19.57 -9.67
N GLY A 253 -12.36 19.81 -9.67
CA GLY A 253 -12.98 20.86 -8.88
C GLY A 253 -12.46 22.24 -9.27
N ARG A 254 -11.99 23.02 -8.28
CA ARG A 254 -11.43 24.38 -8.49
C ARG A 254 -9.91 24.38 -8.76
N GLN A 255 -9.29 23.21 -8.86
CA GLN A 255 -7.85 23.08 -9.09
C GLN A 255 -7.52 22.86 -10.55
N SER A 256 -6.27 23.13 -10.96
CA SER A 256 -5.78 22.67 -12.27
C SER A 256 -5.74 21.13 -12.32
N ARG A 257 -5.92 20.55 -13.51
CA ARG A 257 -5.89 19.09 -13.68
C ARG A 257 -4.59 18.45 -13.17
N ALA A 258 -3.45 19.11 -13.41
CA ALA A 258 -2.15 18.64 -12.92
C ALA A 258 -2.10 18.63 -11.38
N ARG A 259 -2.58 19.68 -10.72
CA ARG A 259 -2.62 19.75 -9.26
C ARG A 259 -3.56 18.72 -8.67
N SER A 260 -4.76 18.57 -9.24
CA SER A 260 -5.74 17.57 -8.83
C SER A 260 -5.21 16.14 -8.99
N LEU A 261 -4.51 15.86 -10.09
CA LEU A 261 -3.86 14.56 -10.33
C LEU A 261 -2.80 14.26 -9.27
N LEU A 262 -1.93 15.22 -8.95
CA LEU A 262 -0.93 15.07 -7.90
C LEU A 262 -1.54 14.80 -6.53
N ASP A 263 -2.61 15.53 -6.19
CA ASP A 263 -3.30 15.35 -4.91
C ASP A 263 -4.06 14.01 -4.85
N ALA A 264 -4.66 13.57 -5.96
CA ALA A 264 -5.28 12.26 -6.08
C ALA A 264 -4.24 11.13 -5.99
N GLY A 265 -3.08 11.29 -6.65
CA GLY A 265 -1.95 10.38 -6.55
C GLY A 265 -1.47 10.21 -5.10
N LYS A 266 -1.26 11.31 -4.37
CA LYS A 266 -0.88 11.25 -2.94
C LYS A 266 -1.93 10.51 -2.09
N LYS A 267 -3.22 10.70 -2.38
CA LYS A 267 -4.32 10.02 -1.67
C LYS A 267 -4.42 8.54 -2.03
N SER A 268 -3.95 8.13 -3.20
CA SER A 268 -3.93 6.72 -3.63
C SER A 268 -2.74 5.93 -3.07
N LEU A 269 -1.65 6.60 -2.62
CA LEU A 269 -0.44 5.91 -2.12
C LEU A 269 -0.73 4.90 -1.00
N PRO A 270 -1.57 5.17 0.01
CA PRO A 270 -1.87 4.16 1.02
C PRO A 270 -2.51 2.89 0.44
N LEU A 271 -3.34 3.03 -0.60
CA LEU A 271 -3.99 1.91 -1.26
C LEU A 271 -2.98 1.05 -2.02
N ILE A 272 -2.14 1.66 -2.85
CA ILE A 272 -1.17 0.92 -3.65
C ILE A 272 -0.05 0.29 -2.79
N TYR A 273 0.40 0.96 -1.72
CA TYR A 273 1.35 0.36 -0.79
C TYR A 273 0.74 -0.83 -0.03
N GLY A 274 -0.53 -0.72 0.37
CA GLY A 274 -1.25 -1.82 0.99
C GLY A 274 -1.44 -3.00 0.03
N ALA A 275 -1.84 -2.74 -1.22
CA ALA A 275 -1.96 -3.75 -2.27
C ALA A 275 -0.62 -4.47 -2.49
N ALA A 276 0.47 -3.72 -2.74
CA ALA A 276 1.80 -4.30 -2.94
C ALA A 276 2.28 -5.14 -1.74
N GLY A 277 1.97 -4.70 -0.51
CA GLY A 277 2.24 -5.48 0.71
C GLY A 277 1.46 -6.80 0.75
N MET A 278 0.19 -6.79 0.35
CA MET A 278 -0.64 -7.99 0.26
C MET A 278 -0.14 -8.94 -0.83
N THR A 279 0.19 -8.42 -2.01
CA THR A 279 0.76 -9.20 -3.12
C THR A 279 2.10 -9.82 -2.74
N LEU A 280 2.95 -9.11 -1.97
CA LEU A 280 4.20 -9.65 -1.44
C LEU A 280 3.94 -10.84 -0.50
N ILE A 281 2.93 -10.75 0.38
CA ILE A 281 2.52 -11.86 1.25
C ILE A 281 1.99 -13.03 0.41
N ALA A 282 1.14 -12.76 -0.60
CA ALA A 282 0.64 -13.77 -1.52
C ALA A 282 1.77 -14.53 -2.19
N ALA A 283 2.75 -13.82 -2.77
CA ALA A 283 3.93 -14.42 -3.42
C ALA A 283 4.75 -15.28 -2.44
N GLY A 284 4.88 -14.86 -1.18
CA GLY A 284 5.54 -15.66 -0.13
C GLY A 284 4.78 -16.96 0.16
N ILE A 285 3.46 -16.91 0.27
CA ILE A 285 2.63 -18.11 0.46
C ILE A 285 2.72 -19.01 -0.77
N GLU A 286 2.65 -18.45 -1.97
CA GLU A 286 2.72 -19.19 -3.23
C GLU A 286 4.06 -19.89 -3.42
N GLY A 287 5.18 -19.17 -3.27
CA GLY A 287 6.52 -19.71 -3.49
C GLY A 287 6.98 -20.72 -2.44
N PHE A 288 6.58 -20.53 -1.18
CA PHE A 288 7.11 -21.35 -0.08
C PHE A 288 6.13 -22.36 0.49
N TRP A 289 4.82 -22.07 0.45
CA TRP A 289 3.82 -22.91 1.12
C TRP A 289 2.89 -23.65 0.14
N SER A 290 2.35 -22.97 -0.89
CA SER A 290 1.37 -23.56 -1.81
C SER A 290 1.93 -24.78 -2.55
N ALA A 291 3.22 -24.78 -2.88
CA ALA A 291 3.92 -25.86 -3.54
C ALA A 291 4.29 -27.04 -2.60
N GLN A 292 4.01 -26.97 -1.28
CA GLN A 292 4.30 -28.08 -0.38
C GLN A 292 3.31 -29.25 -0.60
N PRO A 293 3.75 -30.50 -0.43
CA PRO A 293 2.92 -31.70 -0.58
C PRO A 293 2.01 -31.89 0.65
N LEU A 294 1.16 -30.91 0.93
CA LEU A 294 0.20 -30.95 2.01
C LEU A 294 -1.15 -31.50 1.53
N PRO A 295 -1.90 -32.20 2.38
CA PRO A 295 -3.23 -32.68 2.02
C PRO A 295 -4.17 -31.53 1.62
N PRO A 296 -5.01 -31.70 0.57
CA PRO A 296 -5.90 -30.65 0.07
C PRO A 296 -6.80 -30.01 1.15
N HIS A 297 -7.33 -30.81 2.08
CA HIS A 297 -8.17 -30.30 3.17
C HIS A 297 -7.43 -29.30 4.08
N VAL A 298 -6.13 -29.47 4.32
CA VAL A 298 -5.30 -28.52 5.08
C VAL A 298 -5.20 -27.19 4.31
N LYS A 299 -4.91 -27.27 3.01
CA LYS A 299 -4.78 -26.11 2.14
C LYS A 299 -6.09 -25.32 2.05
N TYR A 300 -7.23 -26.01 1.90
CA TYR A 300 -8.56 -25.36 1.89
C TYR A 300 -8.89 -24.74 3.24
N THR A 301 -8.62 -25.40 4.36
CA THR A 301 -8.87 -24.84 5.69
C THR A 301 -8.09 -23.54 5.90
N VAL A 302 -6.80 -23.54 5.54
CA VAL A 302 -5.96 -22.32 5.63
C VAL A 302 -6.50 -21.23 4.70
N GLY A 303 -6.80 -21.56 3.46
CA GLY A 303 -7.34 -20.60 2.48
C GLY A 303 -8.63 -19.95 2.94
N ILE A 304 -9.62 -20.74 3.39
CA ILE A 304 -10.89 -20.23 3.92
C ILE A 304 -10.64 -19.35 5.14
N THR A 305 -9.76 -19.78 6.06
CA THR A 305 -9.40 -18.99 7.24
C THR A 305 -8.82 -17.63 6.85
N LEU A 306 -7.90 -17.59 5.88
CA LEU A 306 -7.30 -16.34 5.41
C LEU A 306 -8.33 -15.42 4.74
N TRP A 307 -9.25 -15.96 3.95
CA TRP A 307 -10.37 -15.19 3.40
C TRP A 307 -11.22 -14.54 4.49
N VAL A 308 -11.62 -15.32 5.50
CA VAL A 308 -12.41 -14.83 6.64
C VAL A 308 -11.65 -13.76 7.40
N LEU A 309 -10.37 -13.99 7.72
CA LEU A 309 -9.55 -13.02 8.44
C LEU A 309 -9.38 -11.71 7.68
N LEU A 310 -9.17 -11.75 6.37
CA LEU A 310 -9.05 -10.54 5.56
C LEU A 310 -10.37 -9.77 5.46
N VAL A 311 -11.49 -10.46 5.32
CA VAL A 311 -12.82 -9.81 5.34
C VAL A 311 -13.04 -9.12 6.70
N LEU A 312 -12.78 -9.81 7.81
CA LEU A 312 -12.88 -9.24 9.16
C LEU A 312 -11.91 -8.07 9.36
N TYR A 313 -10.69 -8.20 8.87
CA TYR A 313 -9.70 -7.13 8.91
C TYR A 313 -10.20 -5.86 8.20
N PHE A 314 -10.67 -5.96 6.95
CA PHE A 314 -11.20 -4.80 6.24
C PHE A 314 -12.51 -4.28 6.82
N ALA A 315 -13.31 -5.12 7.45
CA ALA A 315 -14.55 -4.69 8.12
C ALA A 315 -14.28 -3.92 9.42
N PHE A 316 -13.34 -4.38 10.26
CA PHE A 316 -13.26 -3.94 11.66
C PHE A 316 -11.96 -3.25 12.04
N ALA A 317 -10.82 -3.51 11.38
CA ALA A 317 -9.54 -2.93 11.78
C ALA A 317 -9.56 -1.39 11.68
N GLY A 318 -8.99 -0.70 12.67
CA GLY A 318 -8.89 0.75 12.72
C GLY A 318 -10.17 1.50 13.13
N LEU A 319 -11.27 0.83 13.45
CA LEU A 319 -12.51 1.51 13.91
C LEU A 319 -12.31 2.30 15.22
N GLY A 320 -11.49 1.78 16.13
CA GLY A 320 -11.20 2.45 17.41
C GLY A 320 -10.36 3.71 17.27
N SER A 321 -9.55 3.81 16.23
CA SER A 321 -8.70 4.99 16.00
C SER A 321 -9.50 6.20 15.50
N GLN A 322 -10.61 5.98 14.83
CA GLN A 322 -11.50 7.05 14.36
C GLN A 322 -12.25 7.74 15.50
N ARG A 323 -12.64 6.99 16.54
CA ARG A 323 -13.35 7.54 17.71
C ARG A 323 -12.45 8.48 18.51
N ARG A 324 -11.16 8.17 18.67
CA ARG A 324 -10.20 9.05 19.38
C ARG A 324 -9.90 10.35 18.64
N GLY A 325 -9.90 10.33 17.31
CA GLY A 325 -9.69 11.52 16.49
C GLY A 325 -10.88 12.50 16.46
N HIS A 326 -12.10 12.02 16.77
CA HIS A 326 -13.30 12.87 16.89
C HIS A 326 -13.38 13.53 18.27
N MET A 327 -13.14 12.80 19.37
CA MET A 327 -13.16 13.37 20.72
C MET A 327 -12.12 14.46 20.93
N GLY A 328 -10.91 14.30 20.38
CA GLY A 328 -9.87 15.33 20.47
C GLY A 328 -10.12 16.61 19.65
N LYS A 329 -11.10 16.63 18.76
CA LYS A 329 -11.50 17.87 18.03
C LYS A 329 -12.63 18.63 18.71
N GLU A 330 -13.46 17.96 19.49
CA GLU A 330 -14.54 18.60 20.26
C GLU A 330 -13.99 19.29 21.51
N ASP A 331 -12.92 18.75 22.13
CA ASP A 331 -12.26 19.37 23.29
C ASP A 331 -11.47 20.64 22.95
N TYR A 332 -11.16 20.91 21.68
CA TYR A 332 -10.51 22.16 21.25
C TYR A 332 -11.48 23.22 20.70
N ALA A 333 -12.79 22.90 20.63
CA ALA A 333 -13.83 23.80 20.12
C ALA A 333 -14.78 24.32 21.23
N ALA A 334 -14.55 23.88 22.47
CA ALA A 334 -15.20 24.41 23.70
C ALA A 334 -14.20 25.27 24.48
#